data_27c0a81ce294461208d4e6feb2a1d524
#
_entry.id   27c0a81ce294461208d4e6feb2a1d524
#
_cell.length_a   1.000
_cell.length_b   1.000
_cell.length_c   1.000
_cell.angle_alpha   90.00
_cell.angle_beta   90.00
_cell.angle_gamma   90.00
#
_symmetry.space_group_name_H-M   'P 1'
#
loop_
_entity.id
_entity.type
_entity.pdbx_description
1 polymer ?
#
loop_
_entity_poly.entity_id
_entity_poly.type
_entity_poly.pdbx_seq_one_letter_code
_entity_poly.pdbx_strand_id
1 'polypeptide(L)'
;MAKIAIIEDDQVINQMYRMKFEADGFDVATASDGETGVAMVKKFQPDLILLDLQMPHLNGAEALKLIRNSSAGKTIPVIVLTNLGEEEAPKSLRELGIHSYIVKANLTPRQVVDRAKTALGLNKHK
;
A
#
# COMPACT_ATOMS: atom_id res chain seq x y z
N MET A 1 -1.12 -10.06 -15.13
CA MET A 1 -0.36 -9.93 -13.88
C MET A 1 -1.04 -8.94 -12.95
N ALA A 2 -1.04 -9.23 -11.69
CA ALA A 2 -1.60 -8.29 -10.73
C ALA A 2 -0.70 -7.07 -10.62
N LYS A 3 -1.33 -5.93 -10.37
CA LYS A 3 -0.65 -4.64 -10.29
C LYS A 3 -0.60 -4.17 -8.84
N ILE A 4 0.59 -3.81 -8.39
CA ILE A 4 0.80 -3.32 -7.03
C ILE A 4 1.26 -1.87 -7.09
N ALA A 5 0.60 -1.01 -6.33
CA ALA A 5 1.04 0.37 -6.16
C ALA A 5 1.73 0.49 -4.80
N ILE A 6 2.90 1.09 -4.77
CA ILE A 6 3.65 1.32 -3.52
C ILE A 6 3.78 2.82 -3.33
N ILE A 7 3.25 3.31 -2.20
CA ILE A 7 3.34 4.73 -1.84
C ILE A 7 4.16 4.81 -0.57
N GLU A 8 5.42 5.22 -0.70
CA GLU A 8 6.41 5.17 0.36
C GLU A 8 7.47 6.24 0.12
N ASP A 9 7.70 7.13 1.09
CA ASP A 9 8.64 8.22 0.89
C ASP A 9 10.10 7.85 1.09
N ASP A 10 10.39 6.77 1.81
CA ASP A 10 11.78 6.32 1.96
C ASP A 10 12.20 5.59 0.69
N GLN A 11 13.16 6.17 -0.03
CA GLN A 11 13.55 5.64 -1.33
C GLN A 11 14.15 4.24 -1.25
N VAL A 12 14.90 3.96 -0.20
CA VAL A 12 15.51 2.64 -0.05
C VAL A 12 14.43 1.59 0.17
N ILE A 13 13.49 1.87 1.06
CA ILE A 13 12.40 0.95 1.35
C ILE A 13 11.49 0.79 0.13
N ASN A 14 11.18 1.90 -0.53
CA ASN A 14 10.36 1.91 -1.73
C ASN A 14 10.95 0.96 -2.78
N GLN A 15 12.23 1.13 -3.08
CA GLN A 15 12.89 0.31 -4.09
C GLN A 15 13.01 -1.15 -3.66
N MET A 16 13.24 -1.39 -2.38
CA MET A 16 13.32 -2.76 -1.88
C MET A 16 12.02 -3.51 -2.12
N TYR A 17 10.89 -2.91 -1.76
CA TYR A 17 9.61 -3.57 -1.98
C TYR A 17 9.28 -3.70 -3.45
N ARG A 18 9.61 -2.68 -4.24
CA ARG A 18 9.42 -2.77 -5.68
C ARG A 18 10.13 -3.99 -6.26
N MET A 19 11.39 -4.16 -5.89
CA MET A 19 12.18 -5.29 -6.40
C MET A 19 11.61 -6.62 -5.96
N LYS A 20 11.16 -6.69 -4.69
CA LYS A 20 10.60 -7.93 -4.17
C LYS A 20 9.32 -8.33 -4.91
N PHE A 21 8.44 -7.37 -5.16
CA PHE A 21 7.21 -7.67 -5.86
C PHE A 21 7.45 -7.99 -7.33
N GLU A 22 8.36 -7.25 -7.97
CA GLU A 22 8.68 -7.53 -9.36
C GLU A 22 9.29 -8.91 -9.53
N ALA A 23 10.13 -9.34 -8.58
CA ALA A 23 10.72 -10.66 -8.63
C ALA A 23 9.66 -11.76 -8.55
N ASP A 24 8.53 -11.46 -7.93
CA ASP A 24 7.43 -12.43 -7.82
C ASP A 24 6.42 -12.30 -8.96
N GLY A 25 6.74 -11.52 -9.98
CA GLY A 25 5.93 -11.44 -11.18
C GLY A 25 4.85 -10.37 -11.20
N PHE A 26 4.83 -9.47 -10.23
CA PHE A 26 3.85 -8.39 -10.21
C PHE A 26 4.31 -7.20 -11.05
N ASP A 27 3.34 -6.50 -11.64
CA ASP A 27 3.57 -5.18 -12.20
C ASP A 27 3.54 -4.17 -11.06
N VAL A 28 4.57 -3.34 -10.94
CA VAL A 28 4.68 -2.42 -9.81
C VAL A 28 4.84 -0.99 -10.28
N ALA A 29 4.04 -0.09 -9.71
CA ALA A 29 4.25 1.34 -9.84
C ALA A 29 4.51 1.90 -8.46
N THR A 30 5.37 2.91 -8.37
CA THR A 30 5.77 3.48 -7.10
C THR A 30 5.58 4.98 -7.09
N ALA A 31 5.34 5.51 -5.90
CA ALA A 31 5.30 6.95 -5.67
C ALA A 31 5.99 7.22 -4.34
N SER A 32 6.63 8.38 -4.24
CA SER A 32 7.38 8.73 -3.04
C SER A 32 6.68 9.76 -2.17
N ASP A 33 5.47 10.16 -2.54
CA ASP A 33 4.68 11.08 -1.71
C ASP A 33 3.20 10.84 -1.96
N GLY A 34 2.37 11.44 -1.11
CA GLY A 34 0.94 11.20 -1.15
C GLY A 34 0.26 11.73 -2.41
N GLU A 35 0.64 12.92 -2.86
CA GLU A 35 0.01 13.52 -4.01
C GLU A 35 0.30 12.73 -5.29
N THR A 36 1.56 12.38 -5.49
CA THR A 36 1.95 11.57 -6.62
C THR A 36 1.29 10.20 -6.54
N GLY A 37 1.17 9.67 -5.33
CA GLY A 37 0.53 8.37 -5.12
C GLY A 37 -0.93 8.38 -5.52
N VAL A 38 -1.66 9.42 -5.15
CA VAL A 38 -3.09 9.52 -5.51
C VAL A 38 -3.22 9.58 -7.03
N ALA A 39 -2.41 10.41 -7.68
CA ALA A 39 -2.44 10.51 -9.15
C ALA A 39 -2.07 9.18 -9.81
N MET A 40 -1.08 8.50 -9.26
CA MET A 40 -0.64 7.22 -9.78
C MET A 40 -1.75 6.18 -9.71
N VAL A 41 -2.48 6.13 -8.60
CA VAL A 41 -3.56 5.15 -8.44
C VAL A 41 -4.62 5.33 -9.51
N LYS A 42 -4.98 6.57 -9.79
CA LYS A 42 -5.99 6.85 -10.82
C LYS A 42 -5.54 6.37 -12.19
N LYS A 43 -4.27 6.52 -12.49
CA LYS A 43 -3.74 6.20 -13.82
C LYS A 43 -3.40 4.72 -13.96
N PHE A 44 -2.74 4.16 -12.96
CA PHE A 44 -2.26 2.78 -12.99
C PHE A 44 -3.36 1.78 -12.72
N GLN A 45 -4.34 2.15 -11.91
CA GLN A 45 -5.45 1.29 -11.49
C GLN A 45 -4.95 -0.04 -10.91
N PRO A 46 -4.22 0.04 -9.77
CA PRO A 46 -3.64 -1.16 -9.19
C PRO A 46 -4.69 -2.10 -8.61
N ASP A 47 -4.29 -3.34 -8.43
CA ASP A 47 -5.13 -4.33 -7.76
C ASP A 47 -4.95 -4.29 -6.25
N LEU A 48 -3.86 -3.69 -5.77
CA LEU A 48 -3.58 -3.55 -4.36
C LEU A 48 -2.63 -2.39 -4.13
N ILE A 49 -2.78 -1.70 -3.01
CA ILE A 49 -1.94 -0.55 -2.65
C ILE A 49 -1.23 -0.86 -1.34
N LEU A 50 0.10 -0.66 -1.32
CA LEU A 50 0.88 -0.58 -0.08
C LEU A 50 1.06 0.88 0.23
N LEU A 51 0.67 1.30 1.44
CA LEU A 51 0.61 2.71 1.79
C LEU A 51 1.27 2.97 3.13
N ASP A 52 2.29 3.83 3.12
CA ASP A 52 2.87 4.33 4.36
C ASP A 52 2.05 5.50 4.88
N LEU A 53 1.90 5.58 6.19
CA LEU A 53 1.16 6.68 6.82
C LEU A 53 2.02 7.90 7.08
N GLN A 54 3.32 7.71 7.30
CA GLN A 54 4.21 8.79 7.72
C GLN A 54 4.95 9.35 6.53
N MET A 55 4.31 10.31 5.87
CA MET A 55 4.90 11.00 4.72
C MET A 55 4.74 12.50 4.89
N PRO A 56 5.69 13.29 4.36
CA PRO A 56 5.57 14.74 4.44
C PRO A 56 4.43 15.26 3.57
N HIS A 57 3.93 16.41 3.92
CA HIS A 57 2.88 17.16 3.21
C HIS A 57 1.54 16.44 3.26
N LEU A 58 1.30 15.48 2.41
CA LEU A 58 0.07 14.70 2.39
C LEU A 58 0.38 13.32 2.98
N ASN A 59 -0.06 13.07 4.21
CA ASN A 59 0.23 11.80 4.86
C ASN A 59 -0.64 10.68 4.30
N GLY A 60 -0.38 9.45 4.74
CA GLY A 60 -1.07 8.29 4.19
C GLY A 60 -2.57 8.29 4.42
N ALA A 61 -3.01 8.75 5.58
CA ALA A 61 -4.45 8.78 5.86
C ALA A 61 -5.15 9.77 4.93
N GLU A 62 -4.53 10.92 4.69
CA GLU A 62 -5.07 11.92 3.77
C GLU A 62 -5.08 11.39 2.33
N ALA A 63 -3.99 10.72 1.95
CA ALA A 63 -3.90 10.13 0.62
C ALA A 63 -4.99 9.07 0.43
N LEU A 64 -5.21 8.23 1.44
CA LEU A 64 -6.23 7.20 1.36
C LEU A 64 -7.62 7.80 1.19
N LYS A 65 -7.91 8.89 1.90
CA LYS A 65 -9.18 9.56 1.76
C LYS A 65 -9.40 10.02 0.32
N LEU A 66 -8.38 10.61 -0.29
CA LEU A 66 -8.47 11.05 -1.68
C LEU A 66 -8.62 9.86 -2.64
N ILE A 67 -7.91 8.78 -2.37
CA ILE A 67 -8.03 7.56 -3.17
C ILE A 67 -9.45 7.01 -3.10
N ARG A 68 -10.01 6.93 -1.90
CA ARG A 68 -11.36 6.38 -1.71
C ARG A 68 -12.44 7.26 -2.34
N ASN A 69 -12.17 8.55 -2.46
CA ASN A 69 -13.12 9.46 -3.11
C ASN A 69 -13.07 9.40 -4.63
N SER A 70 -12.09 8.71 -5.20
CA SER A 70 -12.02 8.55 -6.66
C SER A 70 -12.71 7.26 -7.05
N SER A 71 -13.27 7.23 -8.24
CA SER A 71 -13.93 6.02 -8.72
C SER A 71 -12.93 4.87 -8.91
N ALA A 72 -11.71 5.20 -9.31
CA ALA A 72 -10.68 4.18 -9.53
C ALA A 72 -10.22 3.52 -8.23
N GLY A 73 -10.25 4.26 -7.11
CA GLY A 73 -9.70 3.77 -5.85
C GLY A 73 -10.71 3.39 -4.80
N LYS A 74 -11.99 3.36 -5.16
CA LYS A 74 -13.05 3.20 -4.17
C LYS A 74 -13.00 1.88 -3.42
N THR A 75 -12.62 0.81 -4.09
CA THR A 75 -12.67 -0.54 -3.53
C THR A 75 -11.34 -1.28 -3.57
N ILE A 76 -10.26 -0.61 -3.99
CA ILE A 76 -8.96 -1.29 -4.06
C ILE A 76 -8.49 -1.67 -2.66
N PRO A 77 -8.09 -2.93 -2.42
CA PRO A 77 -7.56 -3.30 -1.12
C PRO A 77 -6.28 -2.53 -0.82
N VAL A 78 -6.20 -2.01 0.40
CA VAL A 78 -5.06 -1.24 0.87
C VAL A 78 -4.44 -1.94 2.07
N ILE A 79 -3.14 -2.16 1.99
CA ILE A 79 -2.35 -2.63 3.13
C ILE A 79 -1.54 -1.44 3.61
N VAL A 80 -1.79 -1.02 4.84
CA VAL A 80 -0.97 0.02 5.47
C VAL A 80 0.32 -0.62 5.93
N LEU A 81 1.45 -0.02 5.54
CA LEU A 81 2.77 -0.53 5.88
C LEU A 81 3.58 0.63 6.41
N THR A 82 3.76 0.69 7.73
CA THR A 82 4.32 1.86 8.39
C THR A 82 5.06 1.45 9.66
N ASN A 83 5.87 2.36 10.21
CA ASN A 83 6.48 2.14 11.52
C ASN A 83 5.60 2.61 12.66
N LEU A 84 4.50 3.29 12.36
CA LEU A 84 3.58 3.79 13.37
C LEU A 84 2.77 2.63 13.96
N GLY A 85 2.69 2.56 15.29
CA GLY A 85 1.88 1.52 15.93
C GLY A 85 0.40 1.68 15.63
N GLU A 86 -0.31 0.59 15.60
CA GLU A 86 -1.73 0.61 15.21
C GLU A 86 -2.57 1.48 16.16
N GLU A 87 -2.23 1.47 17.44
CA GLU A 87 -2.96 2.29 18.42
C GLU A 87 -2.83 3.78 18.16
N GLU A 88 -1.75 4.18 17.49
CA GLU A 88 -1.47 5.58 17.20
C GLU A 88 -2.01 6.02 15.86
N ALA A 89 -2.54 5.08 15.08
CA ALA A 89 -3.04 5.38 13.75
C ALA A 89 -4.35 6.16 13.82
N PRO A 90 -4.62 7.01 12.83
CA PRO A 90 -5.89 7.72 12.80
C PRO A 90 -7.07 6.74 12.71
N LYS A 91 -8.11 7.03 13.48
CA LYS A 91 -9.30 6.19 13.47
C LYS A 91 -9.99 6.20 12.11
N SER A 92 -9.79 7.25 11.34
CA SER A 92 -10.40 7.37 10.02
C SER A 92 -9.99 6.24 9.07
N LEU A 93 -8.85 5.59 9.33
CA LEU A 93 -8.41 4.48 8.47
C LEU A 93 -9.43 3.36 8.43
N ARG A 94 -10.02 3.03 9.56
CA ARG A 94 -11.02 1.96 9.61
C ARG A 94 -12.26 2.35 8.84
N GLU A 95 -12.65 3.61 8.94
CA GLU A 95 -13.81 4.11 8.23
C GLU A 95 -13.58 4.11 6.72
N LEU A 96 -12.35 4.38 6.31
CA LEU A 96 -12.01 4.38 4.89
C LEU A 96 -11.80 2.97 4.33
N GLY A 97 -11.65 2.00 5.21
CA GLY A 97 -11.53 0.60 4.82
C GLY A 97 -10.13 0.21 4.39
N ILE A 98 -9.40 -0.46 5.27
CA ILE A 98 -8.10 -1.03 4.91
C ILE A 98 -8.19 -2.54 5.07
N HIS A 99 -7.39 -3.25 4.28
CA HIS A 99 -7.35 -4.70 4.36
C HIS A 99 -6.52 -5.16 5.56
N SER A 100 -5.35 -4.56 5.74
CA SER A 100 -4.42 -4.96 6.80
C SER A 100 -3.62 -3.75 7.25
N TYR A 101 -3.17 -3.80 8.49
CA TYR A 101 -2.26 -2.81 9.06
C TYR A 101 -0.99 -3.55 9.49
N ILE A 102 0.14 -3.18 8.90
CA ILE A 102 1.40 -3.85 9.16
C ILE A 102 2.41 -2.84 9.69
N VAL A 103 3.00 -3.15 10.84
CA VAL A 103 4.12 -2.37 11.35
C VAL A 103 5.39 -2.96 10.73
N LYS A 104 6.15 -2.11 10.04
CA LYS A 104 7.29 -2.55 9.24
C LYS A 104 8.27 -3.43 10.01
N ALA A 105 8.52 -3.09 11.27
CA ALA A 105 9.48 -3.83 12.08
C ALA A 105 9.03 -5.25 12.42
N ASN A 106 7.75 -5.56 12.25
CA ASN A 106 7.20 -6.84 12.67
C ASN A 106 7.19 -7.90 11.58
N LEU A 107 7.38 -7.52 10.33
CA LEU A 107 7.36 -8.47 9.22
C LEU A 107 8.57 -8.30 8.33
N THR A 108 9.07 -9.40 7.79
CA THR A 108 10.09 -9.36 6.76
C THR A 108 9.47 -8.95 5.43
N PRO A 109 10.27 -8.48 4.48
CA PRO A 109 9.73 -8.17 3.14
C PRO A 109 9.03 -9.36 2.50
N ARG A 110 9.55 -10.56 2.70
CA ARG A 110 8.90 -11.77 2.16
C ARG A 110 7.51 -11.95 2.73
N GLN A 111 7.37 -11.72 4.04
CA GLN A 111 6.08 -11.84 4.69
C GLN A 111 5.09 -10.79 4.18
N VAL A 112 5.59 -9.59 3.86
CA VAL A 112 4.73 -8.55 3.29
C VAL A 112 4.21 -8.97 1.91
N VAL A 113 5.09 -9.53 1.09
CA VAL A 113 4.66 -10.04 -0.22
C VAL A 113 3.62 -11.13 -0.06
N ASP A 114 3.81 -12.03 0.90
CA ASP A 114 2.85 -13.10 1.15
C ASP A 114 1.49 -12.54 1.59
N ARG A 115 1.49 -11.49 2.43
CA ARG A 115 0.24 -10.84 2.84
C ARG A 115 -0.48 -10.23 1.65
N ALA A 116 0.28 -9.63 0.72
CA ALA A 116 -0.31 -9.06 -0.48
C ALA A 116 -0.94 -10.14 -1.34
N LYS A 117 -0.27 -11.27 -1.48
CA LYS A 117 -0.82 -12.39 -2.24
C LYS A 117 -2.12 -12.89 -1.63
N THR A 118 -2.17 -12.99 -0.31
CA THR A 118 -3.38 -13.41 0.38
C THR A 118 -4.51 -12.41 0.13
N ALA A 119 -4.20 -11.12 0.21
CA ALA A 119 -5.21 -10.08 -0.02
C ALA A 119 -5.76 -10.14 -1.44
N LEU A 120 -4.94 -10.56 -2.39
CA LEU A 120 -5.34 -10.67 -3.79
C LEU A 120 -5.96 -12.03 -4.12
N GLY A 121 -6.01 -12.94 -3.16
CA GLY A 121 -6.53 -14.28 -3.39
C GLY A 121 -5.61 -15.17 -4.19
N LEU A 122 -4.31 -14.84 -4.24
CA LEU A 122 -3.34 -15.58 -5.04
C LEU A 122 -2.59 -16.64 -4.23
N ASN A 123 -2.60 -16.52 -2.92
CA ASN A 123 -1.88 -17.42 -2.04
C ASN A 123 -2.84 -18.47 -1.50
N LYS A 124 -3.20 -19.41 -2.33
CA LYS A 124 -4.18 -20.42 -1.96
C LYS A 124 -3.50 -21.63 -1.39
N HIS A 125 -3.73 -21.84 -0.15
CA HIS A 125 -3.27 -23.06 0.46
C HIS A 125 -4.42 -23.98 0.68
N LYS A 126 -4.05 -25.07 0.72
CA LYS A 126 -5.07 -25.93 1.04
C LYS A 126 -4.75 -26.70 2.10
#